data_8a5befd381636e2b47e4cabbdcde769c
#
_entry.id   8a5befd381636e2b47e4cabbdcde769c
#
_cell.length_a   1.000
_cell.length_b   1.000
_cell.length_c   1.000
_cell.angle_alpha   90.00
_cell.angle_beta   90.00
_cell.angle_gamma   90.00
#
_symmetry.space_group_name_H-M   'P 1'
#
loop_
_entity.id
_entity.type
_entity.pdbx_description
1 polymer ?
#
loop_
_entity_poly.entity_id
_entity_poly.type
_entity_poly.pdbx_seq_one_letter_code
_entity_poly.pdbx_strand_id
1 'polypeptide(L)'
;GEHHKVARADVLYRKQRAKQRYKTAQLKEQVGAKVSTMAVTKRDGNKEDISLEKITNRISVLSNGLEIDPITIAHKAIQGLYDGITTNEIDTYLAETAAALTVEHPDYSYLAGRIKADALHKETPGFIVATKNLYEDGLLRDEYYQKVKANAEEIEKIIDYDRDYYFDYFALTTLFRAYLLQSNNKTVERPQDLWMRVALCVSGDKFDFYHVKKTYDSLSQGFYTHATPTLFNSGLKMQQLSSCFLIGMEDDSIEGIFNTIKDCALISKTAGGIGMHAHNIRGSGSRIKSTNGKSNGLIPFLKIFNETA
;
A
#
# COMPACT_ATOMS: atom_id res chain seq x y z
N GLY A 1 -41.07 -25.02 0.40
CA GLY A 1 -41.16 -23.62 0.14
C GLY A 1 -40.11 -22.77 0.89
N GLU A 2 -40.18 -21.48 0.77
CA GLU A 2 -39.27 -20.49 1.34
C GLU A 2 -39.11 -20.58 2.86
N HIS A 3 -40.20 -20.83 3.59
CA HIS A 3 -40.14 -21.02 5.05
C HIS A 3 -39.24 -22.15 5.50
N HIS A 4 -39.06 -23.20 4.71
CA HIS A 4 -38.20 -24.33 5.04
C HIS A 4 -36.72 -23.98 4.83
N LYS A 5 -36.39 -23.09 3.85
CA LYS A 5 -35.01 -22.59 3.62
C LYS A 5 -34.60 -21.64 4.74
N VAL A 6 -35.47 -20.74 5.16
CA VAL A 6 -35.22 -19.80 6.26
C VAL A 6 -35.03 -20.54 7.58
N ALA A 7 -35.92 -21.51 7.91
CA ALA A 7 -35.77 -22.32 9.12
C ALA A 7 -34.46 -23.13 9.13
N ARG A 8 -34.07 -23.69 7.98
CA ARG A 8 -32.81 -24.44 7.85
C ARG A 8 -31.58 -23.51 8.00
N ALA A 9 -31.64 -22.31 7.45
CA ALA A 9 -30.59 -21.30 7.61
C ALA A 9 -30.45 -20.84 9.08
N ASP A 10 -31.56 -20.63 9.79
CA ASP A 10 -31.57 -20.26 11.20
C ASP A 10 -31.01 -21.41 12.10
N VAL A 11 -31.38 -22.65 11.82
CA VAL A 11 -30.81 -23.83 12.54
C VAL A 11 -29.31 -23.96 12.28
N LEU A 12 -28.86 -23.78 11.05
CA LEU A 12 -27.41 -23.81 10.71
C LEU A 12 -26.65 -22.66 11.40
N TYR A 13 -27.21 -21.46 11.38
CA TYR A 13 -26.67 -20.30 12.06
C TYR A 13 -26.55 -20.52 13.58
N ARG A 14 -27.59 -21.03 14.22
CA ARG A 14 -27.56 -21.35 15.67
C ARG A 14 -26.54 -22.46 15.99
N LYS A 15 -26.42 -23.49 15.15
CA LYS A 15 -25.40 -24.52 15.30
C LYS A 15 -23.98 -23.98 15.15
N GLN A 16 -23.75 -23.10 14.16
CA GLN A 16 -22.46 -22.46 13.99
C GLN A 16 -22.10 -21.57 15.19
N ARG A 17 -23.03 -20.76 15.66
CA ARG A 17 -22.85 -19.92 16.86
C ARG A 17 -22.59 -20.77 18.13
N ALA A 18 -23.30 -21.87 18.31
CA ALA A 18 -23.10 -22.77 19.43
C ALA A 18 -21.70 -23.41 19.37
N LYS A 19 -21.27 -23.85 18.19
CA LYS A 19 -19.91 -24.39 17.95
C LYS A 19 -18.83 -23.35 18.22
N GLN A 20 -19.04 -22.11 17.79
CA GLN A 20 -18.12 -20.99 18.07
C GLN A 20 -18.02 -20.70 19.57
N ARG A 21 -19.16 -20.62 20.28
CA ARG A 21 -19.18 -20.40 21.74
C ARG A 21 -18.45 -21.53 22.50
N TYR A 22 -18.65 -22.78 22.09
CA TYR A 22 -17.98 -23.93 22.70
C TYR A 22 -16.47 -23.88 22.49
N LYS A 23 -16.00 -23.61 21.26
CA LYS A 23 -14.57 -23.43 20.94
C LYS A 23 -13.95 -22.23 21.69
N THR A 24 -14.67 -21.11 21.78
CA THR A 24 -14.21 -19.93 22.54
C THR A 24 -14.12 -20.24 24.04
N ALA A 25 -15.06 -21.03 24.60
CA ALA A 25 -15.01 -21.45 25.99
C ALA A 25 -13.82 -22.37 26.27
N GLN A 26 -13.56 -23.35 25.42
CA GLN A 26 -12.36 -24.20 25.51
C GLN A 26 -11.06 -23.39 25.42
N LEU A 27 -11.02 -22.39 24.54
CA LEU A 27 -9.87 -21.49 24.40
C LEU A 27 -9.63 -20.69 25.69
N LYS A 28 -10.70 -20.17 26.30
CA LYS A 28 -10.63 -19.46 27.59
C LYS A 28 -10.11 -20.37 28.71
N GLU A 29 -10.50 -21.62 28.71
CA GLU A 29 -10.08 -22.59 29.74
C GLU A 29 -8.60 -23.00 29.58
N GLN A 30 -8.15 -23.26 28.35
CA GLN A 30 -6.78 -23.71 28.07
C GLN A 30 -5.73 -22.61 28.16
N VAL A 31 -6.08 -21.36 27.91
CA VAL A 31 -5.13 -20.25 27.73
C VAL A 31 -5.38 -19.14 28.75
N GLY A 32 -6.55 -19.08 29.36
CA GLY A 32 -6.98 -17.99 30.24
C GLY A 32 -6.02 -17.73 31.42
N ALA A 33 -5.49 -18.78 32.02
CA ALA A 33 -4.58 -18.64 33.15
C ALA A 33 -3.21 -18.00 32.76
N LYS A 34 -2.74 -18.25 31.53
CA LYS A 34 -1.45 -17.69 31.07
C LYS A 34 -1.57 -16.25 30.62
N VAL A 35 -2.70 -15.86 30.03
CA VAL A 35 -2.90 -14.54 29.42
C VAL A 35 -3.45 -13.53 30.43
N SER A 36 -4.15 -13.97 31.48
CA SER A 36 -4.71 -13.09 32.51
C SER A 36 -3.67 -12.31 33.33
N THR A 37 -2.40 -12.66 33.20
CA THR A 37 -1.27 -11.97 33.88
C THR A 37 -0.44 -11.10 32.94
N MET A 38 -0.79 -11.02 31.65
CA MET A 38 -0.03 -10.28 30.65
C MET A 38 -0.68 -8.91 30.39
N ALA A 39 0.15 -7.89 30.30
CA ALA A 39 -0.25 -6.53 29.92
C ALA A 39 0.05 -6.24 28.45
N VAL A 40 -0.78 -5.43 27.81
CA VAL A 40 -0.56 -4.84 26.48
C VAL A 40 -0.28 -3.36 26.59
N THR A 41 0.68 -2.87 25.83
CA THR A 41 0.96 -1.44 25.70
C THR A 41 0.16 -0.87 24.51
N LYS A 42 -0.72 0.06 24.82
CA LYS A 42 -1.56 0.76 23.83
C LYS A 42 -0.75 1.77 23.00
N ARG A 43 -1.34 2.25 21.88
CA ARG A 43 -0.76 3.29 21.03
C ARG A 43 -0.53 4.62 21.75
N ASP A 44 -1.32 4.92 22.78
CA ASP A 44 -1.18 6.09 23.66
C ASP A 44 -0.16 5.91 24.79
N GLY A 45 0.51 4.75 24.86
CA GLY A 45 1.47 4.40 25.90
C GLY A 45 0.85 3.79 27.18
N ASN A 46 -0.46 3.78 27.31
CA ASN A 46 -1.14 3.19 28.47
C ASN A 46 -1.02 1.65 28.44
N LYS A 47 -0.99 1.05 29.63
CA LYS A 47 -1.00 -0.42 29.78
C LYS A 47 -2.38 -0.88 30.23
N GLU A 48 -2.84 -1.98 29.66
CA GLU A 48 -4.05 -2.68 30.11
C GLU A 48 -3.83 -4.21 30.03
N ASP A 49 -4.66 -4.98 30.73
CA ASP A 49 -4.63 -6.44 30.66
C ASP A 49 -4.99 -6.92 29.24
N ILE A 50 -4.29 -7.94 28.75
CA ILE A 50 -4.60 -8.55 27.44
C ILE A 50 -5.98 -9.19 27.51
N SER A 51 -6.90 -8.75 26.63
CA SER A 51 -8.22 -9.31 26.50
C SER A 51 -8.32 -10.24 25.28
N LEU A 52 -8.36 -11.55 25.53
CA LEU A 52 -8.59 -12.55 24.48
C LEU A 52 -9.93 -12.35 23.78
N GLU A 53 -10.92 -11.87 24.50
CA GLU A 53 -12.24 -11.58 23.96
C GLU A 53 -12.19 -10.45 22.94
N LYS A 54 -11.46 -9.35 23.22
CA LYS A 54 -11.28 -8.27 22.27
C LYS A 54 -10.60 -8.74 20.98
N ILE A 55 -9.52 -9.57 21.10
CA ILE A 55 -8.80 -10.12 19.95
C ILE A 55 -9.72 -11.03 19.13
N THR A 56 -10.41 -11.97 19.78
CA THR A 56 -11.29 -12.94 19.10
C THR A 56 -12.47 -12.25 18.41
N ASN A 57 -13.10 -11.28 19.08
CA ASN A 57 -14.21 -10.51 18.51
C ASN A 57 -13.76 -9.69 17.30
N ARG A 58 -12.59 -9.05 17.36
CA ARG A 58 -12.03 -8.30 16.23
C ARG A 58 -11.79 -9.21 15.03
N ILE A 59 -11.14 -10.36 15.22
CA ILE A 59 -10.91 -11.32 14.15
C ILE A 59 -12.25 -11.79 13.57
N SER A 60 -13.23 -12.10 14.41
CA SER A 60 -14.56 -12.53 13.97
C SER A 60 -15.26 -11.48 13.11
N VAL A 61 -15.19 -10.20 13.48
CA VAL A 61 -15.76 -9.09 12.69
C VAL A 61 -15.05 -8.97 11.34
N LEU A 62 -13.72 -8.99 11.33
CA LEU A 62 -12.93 -8.87 10.10
C LEU A 62 -13.05 -10.11 9.19
N SER A 63 -13.46 -11.26 9.72
CA SER A 63 -13.71 -12.49 8.96
C SER A 63 -15.10 -12.55 8.33
N ASN A 64 -15.94 -11.54 8.54
CA ASN A 64 -17.31 -11.57 8.03
C ASN A 64 -17.32 -11.74 6.50
N GLY A 65 -18.10 -12.72 6.00
CA GLY A 65 -18.20 -13.05 4.58
C GLY A 65 -17.02 -13.88 4.01
N LEU A 66 -16.06 -14.29 4.83
CA LEU A 66 -14.97 -15.20 4.45
C LEU A 66 -15.29 -16.65 4.87
N GLU A 67 -14.86 -17.62 4.07
CA GLU A 67 -15.08 -19.05 4.31
C GLU A 67 -13.97 -19.68 5.18
N ILE A 68 -13.68 -19.08 6.33
CA ILE A 68 -12.62 -19.48 7.26
C ILE A 68 -13.11 -19.59 8.70
N ASP A 69 -12.36 -20.29 9.55
CA ASP A 69 -12.63 -20.35 11.00
C ASP A 69 -11.80 -19.27 11.74
N PRO A 70 -12.40 -18.17 12.20
CA PRO A 70 -11.68 -17.10 12.89
C PRO A 70 -11.02 -17.55 14.20
N ILE A 71 -11.52 -18.64 14.81
CA ILE A 71 -10.99 -19.17 16.07
C ILE A 71 -9.62 -19.81 15.87
N THR A 72 -9.38 -20.40 14.70
CA THR A 72 -8.06 -20.95 14.36
C THR A 72 -6.97 -19.88 14.42
N ILE A 73 -7.23 -18.69 13.89
CA ILE A 73 -6.30 -17.56 13.96
C ILE A 73 -6.12 -17.08 15.40
N ALA A 74 -7.21 -16.90 16.13
CA ALA A 74 -7.15 -16.46 17.52
C ALA A 74 -6.30 -17.44 18.37
N HIS A 75 -6.49 -18.74 18.19
CA HIS A 75 -5.72 -19.77 18.90
C HIS A 75 -4.22 -19.71 18.59
N LYS A 76 -3.86 -19.67 17.29
CA LYS A 76 -2.46 -19.58 16.87
C LYS A 76 -1.81 -18.27 17.35
N ALA A 77 -2.54 -17.16 17.27
CA ALA A 77 -2.04 -15.86 17.68
C ALA A 77 -1.77 -15.75 19.18
N ILE A 78 -2.61 -16.34 20.01
CA ILE A 78 -2.42 -16.32 21.47
C ILE A 78 -1.10 -16.98 21.89
N GLN A 79 -0.62 -17.97 21.14
CA GLN A 79 0.64 -18.66 21.44
C GLN A 79 1.87 -17.75 21.32
N GLY A 80 1.80 -16.69 20.52
CA GLY A 80 2.87 -15.71 20.33
C GLY A 80 2.78 -14.47 21.21
N LEU A 81 1.75 -14.34 22.07
CA LEU A 81 1.65 -13.22 22.98
C LEU A 81 2.64 -13.33 24.15
N TYR A 82 3.19 -12.17 24.54
CA TYR A 82 4.08 -12.01 25.68
C TYR A 82 3.71 -10.76 26.47
N ASP A 83 4.18 -10.68 27.73
CA ASP A 83 3.91 -9.54 28.58
C ASP A 83 4.57 -8.24 28.08
N GLY A 84 3.81 -7.16 28.04
CA GLY A 84 4.26 -5.86 27.53
C GLY A 84 4.19 -5.69 26.02
N ILE A 85 3.70 -6.68 25.25
CA ILE A 85 3.51 -6.58 23.79
C ILE A 85 2.70 -5.34 23.43
N THR A 86 3.06 -4.66 22.34
CA THR A 86 2.30 -3.49 21.86
C THR A 86 1.11 -3.91 20.99
N THR A 87 0.10 -3.06 20.90
CA THR A 87 -1.04 -3.29 20.00
C THR A 87 -0.62 -3.42 18.53
N ASN A 88 0.44 -2.72 18.11
CA ASN A 88 0.97 -2.79 16.74
C ASN A 88 1.63 -4.15 16.47
N GLU A 89 2.38 -4.68 17.44
CA GLU A 89 2.97 -6.02 17.33
C GLU A 89 1.89 -7.08 17.30
N ILE A 90 0.82 -6.94 18.09
CA ILE A 90 -0.34 -7.85 18.01
C ILE A 90 -0.96 -7.80 16.60
N ASP A 91 -1.20 -6.61 16.05
CA ASP A 91 -1.79 -6.44 14.73
C ASP A 91 -0.92 -7.06 13.63
N THR A 92 0.39 -6.83 13.68
CA THR A 92 1.35 -7.42 12.75
C THR A 92 1.36 -8.95 12.86
N TYR A 93 1.45 -9.47 14.08
CA TYR A 93 1.50 -10.91 14.33
C TYR A 93 0.20 -11.62 13.90
N LEU A 94 -0.96 -11.00 14.14
CA LEU A 94 -2.25 -11.51 13.66
C LEU A 94 -2.32 -11.55 12.13
N ALA A 95 -1.87 -10.49 11.45
CA ALA A 95 -1.87 -10.43 10.00
C ALA A 95 -0.92 -11.47 9.39
N GLU A 96 0.29 -11.62 9.93
CA GLU A 96 1.28 -12.60 9.47
C GLU A 96 0.81 -14.04 9.73
N THR A 97 0.19 -14.30 10.90
CA THR A 97 -0.38 -15.60 11.22
C THR A 97 -1.50 -15.97 10.25
N ALA A 98 -2.38 -15.02 9.92
CA ALA A 98 -3.41 -15.24 8.90
C ALA A 98 -2.79 -15.46 7.51
N ALA A 99 -1.82 -14.64 7.11
CA ALA A 99 -1.14 -14.76 5.82
C ALA A 99 -0.45 -16.13 5.65
N ALA A 100 0.17 -16.67 6.71
CA ALA A 100 0.78 -17.99 6.69
C ALA A 100 -0.22 -19.13 6.44
N LEU A 101 -1.51 -18.93 6.75
CA LEU A 101 -2.57 -19.92 6.53
C LEU A 101 -3.19 -19.82 5.12
N THR A 102 -2.71 -18.94 4.25
CA THR A 102 -3.19 -18.84 2.86
C THR A 102 -3.03 -20.16 2.09
N VAL A 103 -2.06 -21.00 2.48
CA VAL A 103 -1.88 -22.34 1.93
C VAL A 103 -3.02 -23.31 2.29
N GLU A 104 -3.74 -23.05 3.38
CA GLU A 104 -4.90 -23.86 3.80
C GLU A 104 -6.19 -23.37 3.11
N HIS A 105 -6.39 -22.02 3.01
CA HIS A 105 -7.52 -21.42 2.31
C HIS A 105 -7.17 -20.00 1.86
N PRO A 106 -7.48 -19.58 0.61
CA PRO A 106 -7.14 -18.26 0.08
C PRO A 106 -7.76 -17.09 0.87
N ASP A 107 -8.91 -17.28 1.51
CA ASP A 107 -9.58 -16.25 2.30
C ASP A 107 -8.78 -15.79 3.52
N TYR A 108 -7.80 -16.58 3.97
CA TYR A 108 -6.87 -16.12 5.00
C TYR A 108 -5.99 -14.96 4.54
N SER A 109 -5.69 -14.86 3.23
CA SER A 109 -5.01 -13.68 2.68
C SER A 109 -5.86 -12.41 2.79
N TYR A 110 -7.18 -12.52 2.55
CA TYR A 110 -8.11 -11.40 2.73
C TYR A 110 -8.28 -11.03 4.21
N LEU A 111 -8.37 -12.01 5.12
CA LEU A 111 -8.38 -11.71 6.55
C LEU A 111 -7.11 -10.97 6.98
N ALA A 112 -5.95 -11.43 6.54
CA ALA A 112 -4.67 -10.78 6.83
C ALA A 112 -4.62 -9.34 6.29
N GLY A 113 -5.11 -9.12 5.07
CA GLY A 113 -5.28 -7.79 4.47
C GLY A 113 -6.19 -6.90 5.32
N ARG A 114 -7.36 -7.41 5.73
CA ARG A 114 -8.31 -6.66 6.56
C ARG A 114 -7.74 -6.28 7.94
N ILE A 115 -6.99 -7.18 8.57
CA ILE A 115 -6.30 -6.88 9.85
C ILE A 115 -5.30 -5.74 9.65
N LYS A 116 -4.52 -5.79 8.56
CA LYS A 116 -3.53 -4.76 8.23
C LYS A 116 -4.19 -3.42 7.87
N ALA A 117 -5.30 -3.42 7.12
CA ALA A 117 -6.09 -2.22 6.81
C ALA A 117 -6.64 -1.57 8.09
N ASP A 118 -7.25 -2.36 8.97
CA ASP A 118 -7.78 -1.89 10.25
C ASP A 118 -6.68 -1.32 11.17
N ALA A 119 -5.49 -1.92 11.17
CA ALA A 119 -4.33 -1.37 11.88
C ALA A 119 -3.89 -0.02 11.28
N LEU A 120 -3.78 0.06 9.95
CA LEU A 120 -3.42 1.28 9.23
C LEU A 120 -4.42 2.43 9.51
N HIS A 121 -5.72 2.13 9.52
CA HIS A 121 -6.76 3.13 9.81
C HIS A 121 -6.67 3.69 11.23
N LYS A 122 -6.17 2.91 12.20
CA LYS A 122 -5.94 3.36 13.58
C LYS A 122 -4.68 4.21 13.74
N GLU A 123 -3.74 4.11 12.82
CA GLU A 123 -2.45 4.79 12.86
C GLU A 123 -2.39 6.04 11.98
N THR A 124 -3.26 6.13 10.98
CA THR A 124 -3.27 7.20 9.99
C THR A 124 -4.44 8.14 10.19
N PRO A 125 -4.25 9.44 9.95
CA PRO A 125 -5.35 10.39 9.91
C PRO A 125 -6.24 10.16 8.67
N GLY A 126 -7.35 10.89 8.55
CA GLY A 126 -8.11 10.96 7.30
C GLY A 126 -7.43 11.83 6.25
N PHE A 127 -7.91 11.76 5.00
CA PHE A 127 -7.31 12.36 3.81
C PHE A 127 -6.94 13.85 3.97
N ILE A 128 -7.84 14.67 4.51
CA ILE A 128 -7.61 16.12 4.64
C ILE A 128 -6.45 16.42 5.60
N VAL A 129 -6.39 15.71 6.73
CA VAL A 129 -5.32 15.88 7.73
C VAL A 129 -4.00 15.31 7.19
N ALA A 130 -4.04 14.15 6.51
CA ALA A 130 -2.87 13.58 5.85
C ALA A 130 -2.29 14.55 4.80
N THR A 131 -3.15 15.12 3.94
CA THR A 131 -2.75 16.09 2.93
C THR A 131 -2.13 17.35 3.56
N LYS A 132 -2.69 17.84 4.67
CA LYS A 132 -2.10 18.98 5.40
C LYS A 132 -0.70 18.64 5.93
N ASN A 133 -0.52 17.50 6.58
CA ASN A 133 0.77 17.07 7.10
C ASN A 133 1.83 16.95 5.99
N LEU A 134 1.48 16.32 4.87
CA LEU A 134 2.36 16.19 3.70
C LEU A 134 2.72 17.56 3.07
N TYR A 135 1.80 18.51 3.09
CA TYR A 135 2.06 19.88 2.63
C TYR A 135 3.02 20.63 3.58
N GLU A 136 2.80 20.53 4.88
CA GLU A 136 3.65 21.16 5.91
C GLU A 136 5.08 20.58 5.90
N ASP A 137 5.23 19.29 5.58
CA ASP A 137 6.52 18.63 5.33
C ASP A 137 7.16 19.04 3.99
N GLY A 138 6.49 19.86 3.20
CA GLY A 138 7.00 20.37 1.93
C GLY A 138 7.00 19.38 0.78
N LEU A 139 6.24 18.29 0.85
CA LEU A 139 6.15 17.27 -0.21
C LEU A 139 5.18 17.65 -1.32
N LEU A 140 4.05 18.28 -0.98
CA LEU A 140 2.99 18.60 -1.94
C LEU A 140 3.20 19.96 -2.60
N ARG A 141 2.67 20.10 -3.83
CA ARG A 141 2.58 21.38 -4.54
C ARG A 141 1.52 22.27 -3.90
N ASP A 142 1.75 23.57 -3.96
CA ASP A 142 0.84 24.57 -3.38
C ASP A 142 -0.54 24.53 -4.05
N GLU A 143 -0.60 24.50 -5.38
CA GLU A 143 -1.85 24.46 -6.15
C GLU A 143 -2.69 23.22 -5.81
N TYR A 144 -2.04 22.08 -5.62
CA TYR A 144 -2.71 20.86 -5.24
C TYR A 144 -3.32 20.98 -3.83
N TYR A 145 -2.52 21.46 -2.87
CA TYR A 145 -2.98 21.67 -1.49
C TYR A 145 -4.15 22.67 -1.42
N GLN A 146 -4.07 23.81 -2.12
CA GLN A 146 -5.16 24.78 -2.13
C GLN A 146 -6.44 24.22 -2.74
N LYS A 147 -6.34 23.40 -3.81
CA LYS A 147 -7.48 22.70 -4.39
C LYS A 147 -8.14 21.77 -3.36
N VAL A 148 -7.38 20.96 -2.64
CA VAL A 148 -7.90 20.07 -1.59
C VAL A 148 -8.56 20.87 -0.47
N LYS A 149 -7.88 21.91 0.03
CA LYS A 149 -8.38 22.74 1.12
C LYS A 149 -9.69 23.44 0.78
N ALA A 150 -9.83 23.96 -0.44
CA ALA A 150 -11.03 24.65 -0.89
C ALA A 150 -12.25 23.74 -1.07
N ASN A 151 -12.05 22.43 -1.25
CA ASN A 151 -13.11 21.46 -1.57
C ASN A 151 -13.14 20.29 -0.57
N ALA A 152 -12.64 20.50 0.65
CA ALA A 152 -12.44 19.42 1.63
C ALA A 152 -13.72 18.62 1.93
N GLU A 153 -14.84 19.30 2.19
CA GLU A 153 -16.13 18.65 2.51
C GLU A 153 -16.68 17.80 1.36
N GLU A 154 -16.47 18.24 0.11
CA GLU A 154 -16.93 17.49 -1.05
C GLU A 154 -16.04 16.28 -1.33
N ILE A 155 -14.74 16.42 -1.11
CA ILE A 155 -13.77 15.32 -1.25
C ILE A 155 -14.05 14.22 -0.21
N GLU A 156 -14.28 14.57 1.05
CA GLU A 156 -14.59 13.59 2.10
C GLU A 156 -15.86 12.79 1.81
N LYS A 157 -16.86 13.38 1.14
CA LYS A 157 -18.08 12.66 0.71
C LYS A 157 -17.83 11.62 -0.40
N ILE A 158 -16.73 11.77 -1.15
CA ILE A 158 -16.39 10.82 -2.22
C ILE A 158 -15.65 9.60 -1.68
N ILE A 159 -14.81 9.78 -0.66
CA ILE A 159 -13.91 8.73 -0.17
C ILE A 159 -14.70 7.66 0.58
N ASP A 160 -14.52 6.41 0.15
CA ASP A 160 -15.10 5.21 0.75
C ASP A 160 -14.00 4.32 1.32
N TYR A 161 -13.70 4.49 2.60
CA TYR A 161 -12.63 3.75 3.28
C TYR A 161 -12.94 2.25 3.48
N ASP A 162 -14.18 1.82 3.33
CA ASP A 162 -14.54 0.40 3.44
C ASP A 162 -13.90 -0.41 2.29
N ARG A 163 -13.58 0.25 1.17
CA ARG A 163 -12.87 -0.38 0.05
C ARG A 163 -11.44 -0.80 0.37
N ASP A 164 -10.82 -0.27 1.43
CA ASP A 164 -9.50 -0.73 1.90
C ASP A 164 -9.55 -2.18 2.40
N TYR A 165 -10.70 -2.68 2.83
CA TYR A 165 -10.89 -4.06 3.28
C TYR A 165 -11.07 -5.08 2.14
N TYR A 166 -11.06 -4.64 0.87
CA TYR A 166 -11.10 -5.53 -0.30
C TYR A 166 -9.72 -6.01 -0.74
N PHE A 167 -8.65 -5.38 -0.26
CA PHE A 167 -7.29 -5.81 -0.56
C PHE A 167 -6.91 -7.07 0.21
N ASP A 168 -6.21 -7.98 -0.46
CA ASP A 168 -5.53 -9.08 0.20
C ASP A 168 -4.23 -8.62 0.88
N TYR A 169 -3.59 -9.52 1.59
CA TYR A 169 -2.36 -9.21 2.33
C TYR A 169 -1.20 -8.74 1.43
N PHE A 170 -1.05 -9.37 0.26
CA PHE A 170 0.03 -9.04 -0.67
C PHE A 170 -0.16 -7.65 -1.27
N ALA A 171 -1.36 -7.36 -1.77
CA ALA A 171 -1.69 -6.07 -2.36
C ALA A 171 -1.51 -4.92 -1.35
N LEU A 172 -2.07 -5.06 -0.13
CA LEU A 172 -1.96 -4.04 0.89
C LEU A 172 -0.51 -3.86 1.38
N THR A 173 0.25 -4.96 1.50
CA THR A 173 1.67 -4.88 1.88
C THR A 173 2.49 -4.17 0.81
N THR A 174 2.20 -4.41 -0.47
CA THR A 174 2.84 -3.73 -1.59
C THR A 174 2.54 -2.23 -1.58
N LEU A 175 1.28 -1.84 -1.41
CA LEU A 175 0.89 -0.44 -1.28
C LEU A 175 1.61 0.24 -0.11
N PHE A 176 1.59 -0.39 1.06
CA PHE A 176 2.23 0.14 2.27
C PHE A 176 3.75 0.34 2.12
N ARG A 177 4.44 -0.62 1.49
CA ARG A 177 5.90 -0.57 1.35
C ARG A 177 6.39 0.44 0.32
N ALA A 178 5.62 0.67 -0.74
CA ALA A 178 6.12 1.36 -1.92
C ALA A 178 5.29 2.57 -2.36
N TYR A 179 3.99 2.65 -2.06
CA TYR A 179 3.10 3.61 -2.71
C TYR A 179 2.50 4.66 -1.77
N LEU A 180 2.21 4.29 -0.52
CA LEU A 180 1.61 5.21 0.43
C LEU A 180 2.63 6.23 0.91
N LEU A 181 2.27 7.52 0.85
CA LEU A 181 3.15 8.60 1.27
C LEU A 181 3.38 8.61 2.78
N GLN A 182 4.57 9.06 3.15
CA GLN A 182 5.01 9.15 4.53
C GLN A 182 5.33 10.60 4.90
N SER A 183 5.06 10.94 6.14
CA SER A 183 5.46 12.17 6.81
C SER A 183 6.31 11.79 8.02
N ASN A 184 7.51 12.38 8.16
CA ASN A 184 8.42 12.08 9.27
C ASN A 184 8.68 10.55 9.46
N ASN A 185 8.91 9.82 8.37
CA ASN A 185 9.11 8.37 8.33
C ASN A 185 7.92 7.53 8.84
N LYS A 186 6.72 8.12 8.91
CA LYS A 186 5.48 7.41 9.24
C LYS A 186 4.51 7.48 8.09
N THR A 187 3.92 6.36 7.72
CA THR A 187 2.85 6.32 6.71
C THR A 187 1.66 7.15 7.20
N VAL A 188 1.20 8.07 6.37
CA VAL A 188 0.06 8.95 6.66
C VAL A 188 -1.09 8.77 5.68
N GLU A 189 -0.83 8.17 4.51
CA GLU A 189 -1.86 7.83 3.52
C GLU A 189 -2.43 6.43 3.77
N ARG A 190 -3.73 6.28 3.45
CA ARG A 190 -4.41 5.01 3.25
C ARG A 190 -4.52 4.70 1.75
N PRO A 191 -4.83 3.47 1.32
CA PRO A 191 -5.05 3.18 -0.10
C PRO A 191 -6.09 4.10 -0.76
N GLN A 192 -7.19 4.40 -0.07
CA GLN A 192 -8.21 5.31 -0.61
C GLN A 192 -7.71 6.76 -0.73
N ASP A 193 -6.80 7.19 0.15
CA ASP A 193 -6.15 8.50 0.06
C ASP A 193 -5.26 8.58 -1.18
N LEU A 194 -4.50 7.52 -1.48
CA LEU A 194 -3.70 7.41 -2.70
C LEU A 194 -4.59 7.55 -3.95
N TRP A 195 -5.71 6.82 -4.02
CA TRP A 195 -6.62 6.91 -5.17
C TRP A 195 -7.24 8.30 -5.31
N MET A 196 -7.60 8.93 -4.20
CA MET A 196 -8.13 10.29 -4.21
C MET A 196 -7.06 11.31 -4.62
N ARG A 197 -5.84 11.17 -4.14
CA ARG A 197 -4.71 12.04 -4.53
C ARG A 197 -4.46 11.97 -6.03
N VAL A 198 -4.46 10.78 -6.61
CA VAL A 198 -4.30 10.60 -8.05
C VAL A 198 -5.49 11.18 -8.81
N ALA A 199 -6.73 10.89 -8.41
CA ALA A 199 -7.93 11.39 -9.05
C ALA A 199 -7.96 12.92 -9.10
N LEU A 200 -7.63 13.60 -8.00
CA LEU A 200 -7.53 15.05 -7.92
C LEU A 200 -6.43 15.61 -8.82
N CYS A 201 -5.31 14.90 -8.93
CA CYS A 201 -4.19 15.35 -9.76
C CYS A 201 -4.50 15.27 -11.25
N VAL A 202 -5.08 14.15 -11.73
CA VAL A 202 -5.32 13.93 -13.16
C VAL A 202 -6.60 14.59 -13.68
N SER A 203 -7.47 15.05 -12.80
CA SER A 203 -8.72 15.75 -13.19
C SER A 203 -8.52 17.24 -13.56
N GLY A 204 -7.28 17.69 -13.71
CA GLY A 204 -6.94 19.06 -14.10
C GLY A 204 -6.83 20.04 -12.94
N ASP A 205 -6.64 21.32 -13.26
CA ASP A 205 -6.34 22.35 -12.25
C ASP A 205 -7.57 22.75 -11.43
N LYS A 206 -8.74 22.74 -12.04
CA LYS A 206 -10.00 23.07 -11.36
C LYS A 206 -10.64 21.82 -10.78
N PHE A 207 -11.22 21.95 -9.59
CA PHE A 207 -12.01 20.89 -9.01
C PHE A 207 -13.31 20.69 -9.78
N ASP A 208 -13.54 19.47 -10.25
CA ASP A 208 -14.79 19.01 -10.85
C ASP A 208 -15.23 17.74 -10.13
N PHE A 209 -16.28 17.87 -9.33
CA PHE A 209 -16.80 16.78 -8.50
C PHE A 209 -17.11 15.51 -9.30
N TYR A 210 -17.74 15.65 -10.47
CA TYR A 210 -18.12 14.50 -11.29
C TYR A 210 -16.90 13.75 -11.82
N HIS A 211 -15.93 14.47 -12.39
CA HIS A 211 -14.71 13.86 -12.94
C HIS A 211 -13.83 13.27 -11.84
N VAL A 212 -13.65 13.97 -10.73
CA VAL A 212 -12.87 13.46 -9.58
C VAL A 212 -13.51 12.19 -9.04
N LYS A 213 -14.83 12.22 -8.78
CA LYS A 213 -15.56 11.06 -8.27
C LYS A 213 -15.48 9.86 -9.22
N LYS A 214 -15.70 10.07 -10.52
CA LYS A 214 -15.64 9.01 -11.53
C LYS A 214 -14.25 8.38 -11.60
N THR A 215 -13.20 9.20 -11.60
CA THR A 215 -11.81 8.73 -11.61
C THR A 215 -11.49 7.96 -10.34
N TYR A 216 -11.84 8.52 -9.18
CA TYR A 216 -11.64 7.85 -7.88
C TYR A 216 -12.37 6.50 -7.83
N ASP A 217 -13.65 6.46 -8.17
CA ASP A 217 -14.44 5.22 -8.15
C ASP A 217 -13.85 4.16 -9.07
N SER A 218 -13.37 4.55 -10.24
CA SER A 218 -12.78 3.63 -11.20
C SER A 218 -11.44 3.06 -10.72
N LEU A 219 -10.61 3.87 -10.07
CA LEU A 219 -9.34 3.44 -9.45
C LEU A 219 -9.57 2.58 -8.22
N SER A 220 -10.39 3.06 -7.30
CA SER A 220 -10.60 2.43 -5.98
C SER A 220 -11.37 1.10 -6.06
N GLN A 221 -12.16 0.89 -7.11
CA GLN A 221 -12.84 -0.38 -7.39
C GLN A 221 -12.05 -1.31 -8.31
N GLY A 222 -10.84 -0.92 -8.72
CA GLY A 222 -9.95 -1.77 -9.49
C GLY A 222 -10.31 -1.95 -10.96
N PHE A 223 -11.13 -1.04 -11.56
CA PHE A 223 -11.43 -1.11 -12.98
C PHE A 223 -10.19 -0.81 -13.85
N TYR A 224 -9.31 0.06 -13.38
CA TYR A 224 -7.98 0.30 -13.96
C TYR A 224 -7.04 0.87 -12.91
N THR A 225 -5.76 0.94 -13.24
CA THR A 225 -4.75 1.65 -12.45
C THR A 225 -3.83 2.45 -13.36
N HIS A 226 -3.21 3.47 -12.81
CA HIS A 226 -2.14 4.19 -13.48
C HIS A 226 -0.79 3.49 -13.31
N ALA A 227 0.17 3.85 -14.17
CA ALA A 227 1.56 3.42 -14.01
C ALA A 227 2.18 4.02 -12.75
N THR A 228 3.22 3.35 -12.25
CA THR A 228 3.92 3.68 -11.01
C THR A 228 4.28 5.17 -10.85
N PRO A 229 4.84 5.89 -11.86
CA PRO A 229 5.17 7.30 -11.69
C PRO A 229 3.96 8.18 -11.40
N THR A 230 2.80 7.88 -12.00
CA THR A 230 1.55 8.60 -11.71
C THR A 230 1.12 8.36 -10.27
N LEU A 231 1.17 7.11 -9.79
CA LEU A 231 0.81 6.77 -8.42
C LEU A 231 1.75 7.41 -7.39
N PHE A 232 3.06 7.44 -7.68
CA PHE A 232 4.06 8.00 -6.78
C PHE A 232 4.02 9.53 -6.72
N ASN A 233 3.96 10.18 -7.89
CA ASN A 233 4.31 11.60 -8.03
C ASN A 233 3.09 12.52 -8.13
N SER A 234 1.86 11.99 -8.20
CA SER A 234 0.64 12.82 -8.25
C SER A 234 0.57 13.76 -7.05
N GLY A 235 0.42 15.06 -7.32
CA GLY A 235 0.29 16.10 -6.30
C GLY A 235 1.60 16.51 -5.63
N LEU A 236 2.73 15.82 -5.88
CA LEU A 236 4.03 16.16 -5.31
C LEU A 236 4.65 17.40 -6.02
N LYS A 237 5.61 18.03 -5.35
CA LYS A 237 6.38 19.16 -5.94
C LYS A 237 7.09 18.73 -7.22
N MET A 238 7.70 17.55 -7.24
CA MET A 238 8.25 16.94 -8.44
C MET A 238 7.20 16.03 -9.07
N GLN A 239 6.28 16.61 -9.83
CA GLN A 239 5.19 15.89 -10.47
C GLN A 239 5.61 15.37 -11.85
N GLN A 240 6.39 14.30 -11.89
CA GLN A 240 6.70 13.57 -13.11
C GLN A 240 5.76 12.35 -13.20
N LEU A 241 4.87 12.32 -14.22
CA LEU A 241 3.79 11.32 -14.34
C LEU A 241 4.00 10.34 -15.49
N SER A 242 4.98 10.56 -16.37
CA SER A 242 5.27 9.68 -17.49
C SER A 242 6.00 8.42 -17.04
N SER A 243 5.57 7.26 -17.56
CA SER A 243 6.17 5.98 -17.19
C SER A 243 7.39 5.60 -18.04
N CYS A 244 7.45 6.09 -19.29
CA CYS A 244 8.47 5.67 -20.25
C CYS A 244 8.97 6.86 -21.07
N PHE A 245 10.28 6.85 -21.33
CA PHE A 245 10.99 7.88 -22.10
C PHE A 245 11.82 7.22 -23.17
N LEU A 246 11.79 7.78 -24.37
CA LEU A 246 12.68 7.43 -25.47
C LEU A 246 13.69 8.55 -25.64
N ILE A 247 14.99 8.25 -25.46
CA ILE A 247 16.06 9.20 -25.61
C ILE A 247 17.08 8.74 -26.65
N GLY A 248 17.65 9.69 -27.34
CA GLY A 248 18.74 9.44 -28.28
C GLY A 248 20.08 9.76 -27.65
N MET A 249 21.13 9.04 -28.05
CA MET A 249 22.51 9.45 -27.75
C MET A 249 22.76 10.83 -28.33
N GLU A 250 23.17 11.78 -27.49
CA GLU A 250 23.34 13.18 -27.91
C GLU A 250 24.40 13.32 -29.01
N ASP A 251 25.60 12.79 -28.78
CA ASP A 251 26.72 12.84 -29.72
C ASP A 251 27.72 11.69 -29.48
N ASP A 252 28.52 11.36 -30.52
CA ASP A 252 29.64 10.44 -30.42
C ASP A 252 30.91 11.14 -29.83
N SER A 253 30.71 11.71 -28.66
CA SER A 253 31.77 12.36 -27.85
C SER A 253 31.62 11.96 -26.38
N ILE A 254 32.66 12.14 -25.60
CA ILE A 254 32.60 11.89 -24.16
C ILE A 254 31.51 12.78 -23.53
N GLU A 255 31.45 14.04 -23.91
CA GLU A 255 30.45 14.98 -23.39
C GLU A 255 29.04 14.53 -23.72
N GLY A 256 28.71 14.23 -25.00
CA GLY A 256 27.38 13.78 -25.39
C GLY A 256 26.97 12.46 -24.75
N ILE A 257 27.89 11.51 -24.62
CA ILE A 257 27.64 10.23 -23.94
C ILE A 257 27.31 10.46 -22.46
N PHE A 258 28.10 11.25 -21.74
CA PHE A 258 27.86 11.48 -20.31
C PHE A 258 26.68 12.40 -20.03
N ASN A 259 26.34 13.34 -20.93
CA ASN A 259 25.08 14.09 -20.87
C ASN A 259 23.88 13.15 -20.96
N THR A 260 23.90 12.21 -21.91
CA THR A 260 22.84 11.20 -22.05
C THR A 260 22.74 10.30 -20.81
N ILE A 261 23.89 9.89 -20.21
CA ILE A 261 23.90 9.14 -18.93
C ILE A 261 23.25 9.95 -17.82
N LYS A 262 23.59 11.23 -17.69
CA LYS A 262 23.00 12.15 -16.71
C LYS A 262 21.46 12.22 -16.88
N ASP A 263 20.98 12.34 -18.11
CA ASP A 263 19.56 12.37 -18.39
C ASP A 263 18.86 11.06 -18.01
N CYS A 264 19.50 9.91 -18.29
CA CYS A 264 19.03 8.60 -17.80
C CYS A 264 18.90 8.59 -16.27
N ALA A 265 19.92 9.05 -15.55
CA ALA A 265 19.89 9.09 -14.08
C ALA A 265 18.77 9.98 -13.53
N LEU A 266 18.52 11.14 -14.17
CA LEU A 266 17.44 12.06 -13.77
C LEU A 266 16.05 11.46 -14.00
N ILE A 267 15.86 10.73 -15.10
CA ILE A 267 14.61 10.03 -15.41
C ILE A 267 14.40 8.86 -14.42
N SER A 268 15.43 8.03 -14.24
CA SER A 268 15.39 6.88 -13.33
C SER A 268 15.06 7.29 -11.89
N LYS A 269 15.60 8.41 -11.39
CA LYS A 269 15.29 8.98 -10.07
C LYS A 269 13.78 9.16 -9.83
N THR A 270 12.99 9.38 -10.87
CA THR A 270 11.55 9.61 -10.79
C THR A 270 10.72 8.38 -11.18
N ALA A 271 11.32 7.20 -11.16
CA ALA A 271 10.72 5.92 -11.55
C ALA A 271 10.26 5.86 -13.03
N GLY A 272 10.89 6.62 -13.92
CA GLY A 272 10.67 6.56 -15.36
C GLY A 272 11.47 5.42 -16.01
N GLY A 273 10.82 4.59 -16.83
CA GLY A 273 11.51 3.62 -17.69
C GLY A 273 12.20 4.30 -18.86
N ILE A 274 13.34 3.78 -19.32
CA ILE A 274 14.16 4.41 -20.35
C ILE A 274 14.39 3.47 -21.50
N GLY A 275 14.01 3.88 -22.72
CA GLY A 275 14.48 3.30 -23.97
C GLY A 275 15.50 4.22 -24.63
N MET A 276 16.70 3.72 -24.89
CA MET A 276 17.78 4.51 -25.48
C MET A 276 18.22 3.91 -26.83
N HIS A 277 18.48 4.76 -27.81
CA HIS A 277 19.17 4.36 -29.04
C HIS A 277 20.57 4.97 -29.08
N ALA A 278 21.54 4.18 -29.51
CA ALA A 278 22.95 4.54 -29.55
C ALA A 278 23.60 4.25 -30.91
N HIS A 279 22.86 4.44 -31.99
CA HIS A 279 23.28 4.11 -33.37
C HIS A 279 24.42 5.00 -33.87
N ASN A 280 24.62 6.19 -33.31
CA ASN A 280 25.60 7.16 -33.71
C ASN A 280 26.99 6.95 -33.09
N ILE A 281 27.15 6.02 -32.14
CA ILE A 281 28.46 5.74 -31.53
C ILE A 281 29.34 4.95 -32.49
N ARG A 282 30.57 5.41 -32.67
CA ARG A 282 31.57 4.76 -33.54
C ARG A 282 31.88 3.34 -33.10
N GLY A 283 32.16 2.47 -34.08
CA GLY A 283 32.52 1.08 -33.84
C GLY A 283 33.86 0.88 -33.13
N SER A 284 34.07 -0.32 -32.58
CA SER A 284 35.34 -0.72 -32.02
C SER A 284 36.47 -0.67 -33.09
N GLY A 285 37.63 -0.22 -32.70
CA GLY A 285 38.80 -0.04 -33.59
C GLY A 285 38.82 1.26 -34.39
N SER A 286 37.72 2.05 -34.41
CA SER A 286 37.69 3.35 -35.08
C SER A 286 38.66 4.33 -34.45
N ARG A 287 39.34 5.12 -35.28
CA ARG A 287 40.34 6.09 -34.84
C ARG A 287 39.73 7.27 -34.11
N ILE A 288 40.29 7.64 -32.95
CA ILE A 288 39.92 8.84 -32.21
C ILE A 288 40.86 9.97 -32.66
N LYS A 289 40.32 10.96 -33.40
CA LYS A 289 41.14 12.00 -34.04
C LYS A 289 41.95 12.85 -33.06
N SER A 290 41.42 13.12 -31.87
CA SER A 290 42.01 14.00 -30.87
C SER A 290 43.17 13.38 -30.09
N THR A 291 43.21 12.06 -29.95
CA THR A 291 44.19 11.34 -29.10
C THR A 291 45.05 10.34 -29.84
N ASN A 292 44.86 10.15 -31.16
CA ASN A 292 45.46 9.10 -31.96
C ASN A 292 45.19 7.66 -31.45
N GLY A 293 44.25 7.50 -30.52
CA GLY A 293 43.78 6.24 -29.95
C GLY A 293 42.75 5.54 -30.83
N LYS A 294 42.34 4.34 -30.39
CA LYS A 294 41.23 3.57 -31.00
C LYS A 294 40.07 3.45 -30.05
N SER A 295 38.87 3.53 -30.58
CA SER A 295 37.61 3.35 -29.83
C SER A 295 37.45 1.89 -29.37
N ASN A 296 36.94 1.68 -28.17
CA ASN A 296 36.50 0.38 -27.67
C ASN A 296 35.04 0.05 -28.14
N GLY A 297 34.44 0.98 -28.89
CA GLY A 297 33.07 0.82 -29.39
C GLY A 297 31.99 1.08 -28.36
N LEU A 298 30.77 0.62 -28.66
CA LEU A 298 29.55 0.90 -27.91
C LEU A 298 29.43 0.10 -26.61
N ILE A 299 29.90 -1.16 -26.58
CA ILE A 299 29.65 -2.08 -25.45
C ILE A 299 30.03 -1.55 -24.07
N PRO A 300 31.21 -0.93 -23.88
CA PRO A 300 31.58 -0.36 -22.58
C PRO A 300 30.58 0.71 -22.09
N PHE A 301 30.06 1.54 -22.99
CA PHE A 301 29.07 2.57 -22.63
C PHE A 301 27.72 1.96 -22.29
N LEU A 302 27.23 0.94 -23.02
CA LEU A 302 25.99 0.24 -22.67
C LEU A 302 26.01 -0.35 -21.27
N LYS A 303 27.16 -0.84 -20.80
CA LYS A 303 27.33 -1.30 -19.42
C LYS A 303 27.09 -0.17 -18.42
N ILE A 304 27.67 1.02 -18.67
CA ILE A 304 27.48 2.18 -17.78
C ILE A 304 25.99 2.60 -17.75
N PHE A 305 25.32 2.63 -18.91
CA PHE A 305 23.88 2.93 -18.98
C PHE A 305 23.05 1.93 -18.16
N ASN A 306 23.36 0.64 -18.27
CA ASN A 306 22.66 -0.42 -17.55
C ASN A 306 22.83 -0.31 -16.02
N GLU A 307 23.98 0.14 -15.56
CA GLU A 307 24.25 0.36 -14.12
C GLU A 307 23.69 1.69 -13.60
N THR A 308 23.31 2.59 -14.50
CA THR A 308 22.79 3.92 -14.16
C THR A 308 21.26 3.96 -14.06
N ALA A 309 20.56 3.09 -14.82
CA ALA A 309 19.10 3.09 -14.98
C ALA A 309 18.31 2.42 -13.83
#